data_f106f5f5e715fdfcd027e19ffafb5b9b
#
_entry.id   f106f5f5e715fdfcd027e19ffafb5b9b
#
_cell.length_a   1.000
_cell.length_b   1.000
_cell.length_c   1.000
_cell.angle_alpha   90.00
_cell.angle_beta   90.00
_cell.angle_gamma   90.00
#
_symmetry.space_group_name_H-M   'P 1'
#
loop_
_entity.id
_entity.type
_entity.pdbx_description
1 polymer ?
#
loop_
_entity_poly.entity_id
_entity_poly.type
_entity_poly.pdbx_seq_one_letter_code
_entity_poly.pdbx_strand_id
1 'polypeptide(L)'
;MEIVVKYVPSAFKHNITEANIRHTIQNWRYDDTVEDDPGKHLLIGFDSNANLLEIMYNVINEQTVRVFHAMRCTNEHRKLLEI
;
A
#
# COMPACT_ATOMS: atom_id res chain seq x y z
N MET A 1 -3.87 16.92 -8.93
CA MET A 1 -3.67 17.17 -7.49
C MET A 1 -2.79 16.07 -6.91
N GLU A 2 -1.74 16.45 -6.22
CA GLU A 2 -0.80 15.49 -5.67
C GLU A 2 -1.28 14.93 -4.35
N ILE A 3 -1.06 13.65 -4.16
CA ILE A 3 -1.33 13.01 -2.88
C ILE A 3 -0.06 13.08 -2.03
N VAL A 4 -0.21 13.51 -0.79
CA VAL A 4 0.88 13.53 0.18
C VAL A 4 0.91 12.18 0.87
N VAL A 5 2.04 11.50 0.81
CA VAL A 5 2.23 10.19 1.44
C VAL A 5 3.13 10.38 2.66
N LYS A 6 2.59 10.06 3.83
CA LYS A 6 3.35 10.05 5.08
C LYS A 6 3.61 8.62 5.49
N TYR A 7 4.66 8.42 6.27
CA TYR A 7 5.08 7.09 6.69
C TYR A 7 5.30 7.06 8.19
N VAL A 8 4.92 5.95 8.82
CA VAL A 8 5.33 5.67 10.19
C VAL A 8 6.40 4.57 10.17
N PRO A 9 7.21 4.43 11.22
CA PRO A 9 8.33 3.47 11.19
C PRO A 9 7.96 2.04 10.81
N SER A 10 6.77 1.58 11.18
CA SER A 10 6.34 0.23 10.84
C SER A 10 6.20 -0.01 9.34
N ALA A 11 6.09 1.05 8.53
CA ALA A 11 6.05 0.92 7.09
C ALA A 11 7.34 0.33 6.51
N PHE A 12 8.45 0.45 7.24
CA PHE A 12 9.76 0.01 6.78
C PHE A 12 10.25 -1.27 7.45
N LYS A 13 9.39 -1.92 8.22
CA LYS A 13 9.74 -3.12 8.99
C LYS A 13 10.21 -4.27 8.10
N HIS A 14 9.72 -4.37 6.89
CA HIS A 14 10.01 -5.46 5.96
C HIS A 14 11.00 -5.06 4.87
N ASN A 15 11.76 -3.98 5.11
CA ASN A 15 12.83 -3.53 4.21
C ASN A 15 12.37 -3.09 2.81
N ILE A 16 11.14 -2.66 2.69
CA ILE A 16 10.66 -2.03 1.45
C ILE A 16 11.03 -0.55 1.53
N THR A 17 11.68 -0.03 0.50
CA THR A 17 12.11 1.36 0.48
C THR A 17 10.94 2.31 0.24
N GLU A 18 11.11 3.55 0.69
CA GLU A 18 10.12 4.59 0.43
C GLU A 18 9.85 4.74 -1.08
N ALA A 19 10.92 4.70 -1.89
CA ALA A 19 10.79 4.83 -3.34
C ALA A 19 9.90 3.72 -3.93
N ASN A 20 10.08 2.48 -3.46
CA ASN A 20 9.27 1.37 -3.94
C ASN A 20 7.84 1.44 -3.43
N ILE A 21 7.63 1.89 -2.21
CA ILE A 21 6.27 2.09 -1.70
C ILE A 21 5.54 3.13 -2.56
N ARG A 22 6.19 4.26 -2.81
CA ARG A 22 5.61 5.34 -3.61
C ARG A 22 5.30 4.89 -5.03
N HIS A 23 6.24 4.15 -5.65
CA HIS A 23 6.03 3.62 -6.98
C HIS A 23 4.81 2.68 -7.03
N THR A 24 4.69 1.82 -6.02
CA THR A 24 3.58 0.86 -5.94
C THR A 24 2.25 1.57 -5.81
N ILE A 25 2.20 2.62 -4.98
CA ILE A 25 0.98 3.41 -4.80
C ILE A 25 0.57 4.07 -6.12
N GLN A 26 1.53 4.59 -6.88
CA GLN A 26 1.25 5.24 -8.16
C GLN A 26 0.81 4.26 -9.24
N ASN A 27 1.13 2.98 -9.08
CA ASN A 27 0.85 1.93 -10.06
C ASN A 27 0.04 0.78 -9.45
N TRP A 28 -0.93 1.16 -8.63
CA TRP A 28 -1.74 0.17 -7.92
C TRP A 28 -2.60 -0.66 -8.87
N ARG A 29 -2.89 -1.87 -8.45
CA ARG A 29 -3.79 -2.80 -9.17
C ARG A 29 -5.05 -3.08 -8.38
N TYR A 30 -4.97 -3.01 -7.06
CA TYR A 30 -6.08 -3.23 -6.16
C TYR A 30 -5.95 -2.23 -5.02
N ASP A 31 -7.06 -1.60 -4.66
CA ASP A 31 -7.09 -0.66 -3.54
C ASP A 31 -8.51 -0.61 -2.99
N ASP A 32 -8.69 -1.11 -1.79
CA ASP A 32 -10.01 -1.12 -1.17
C ASP A 32 -9.86 -1.03 0.36
N THR A 33 -10.97 -0.69 1.01
CA THR A 33 -11.01 -0.62 2.47
C THR A 33 -10.94 -2.02 3.07
N VAL A 34 -10.39 -2.09 4.27
CA VAL A 34 -10.40 -3.31 5.06
C VAL A 34 -11.76 -3.44 5.71
N GLU A 35 -12.35 -4.62 5.62
CA GLU A 35 -13.74 -4.87 6.00
C GLU A 35 -14.12 -4.35 7.38
N ASP A 36 -13.27 -4.57 8.37
CA ASP A 36 -13.58 -4.22 9.77
C ASP A 36 -13.14 -2.81 10.16
N ASP A 37 -12.50 -2.08 9.25
CA ASP A 37 -11.97 -0.75 9.57
C ASP A 37 -11.97 0.13 8.31
N PRO A 38 -13.04 0.90 8.09
CA PRO A 38 -13.16 1.70 6.86
C PRO A 38 -12.13 2.81 6.72
N GLY A 39 -11.40 3.14 7.80
CA GLY A 39 -10.29 4.09 7.70
C GLY A 39 -9.01 3.48 7.21
N LYS A 40 -8.95 2.16 7.11
CA LYS A 40 -7.76 1.41 6.74
C LYS A 40 -7.93 0.83 5.34
N HIS A 41 -6.93 1.01 4.50
CA HIS A 41 -6.93 0.51 3.12
C HIS A 41 -5.84 -0.52 2.91
N LEU A 42 -6.14 -1.51 2.06
CA LEU A 42 -5.16 -2.44 1.52
C LEU A 42 -4.97 -2.13 0.04
N LEU A 43 -3.75 -1.85 -0.35
CA LEU A 43 -3.38 -1.59 -1.73
C LEU A 43 -2.39 -2.64 -2.18
N ILE A 44 -2.57 -3.18 -3.37
CA ILE A 44 -1.67 -4.16 -3.96
C ILE A 44 -1.22 -3.64 -5.32
N GLY A 45 0.06 -3.72 -5.58
CA GLY A 45 0.63 -3.27 -6.85
C GLY A 45 2.06 -3.71 -7.00
N PHE A 46 2.66 -3.35 -8.13
CA PHE A 46 4.04 -3.73 -8.43
C PHE A 46 4.99 -2.58 -8.13
N ASP A 47 6.15 -2.92 -7.55
CA ASP A 47 7.23 -1.95 -7.41
C ASP A 47 7.98 -1.81 -8.76
N SER A 48 9.04 -1.01 -8.77
CA SER A 48 9.80 -0.75 -10.01
C SER A 48 10.55 -1.97 -10.52
N ASN A 49 10.68 -3.02 -9.71
CA ASN A 49 11.36 -4.25 -10.08
C ASN A 49 10.37 -5.39 -10.35
N ALA A 50 9.11 -5.07 -10.54
CA ALA A 50 8.03 -6.03 -10.80
C ALA A 50 7.77 -6.99 -9.62
N ASN A 51 8.13 -6.59 -8.40
CA ASN A 51 7.74 -7.34 -7.21
C ASN A 51 6.35 -6.91 -6.79
N LEU A 52 5.50 -7.87 -6.52
CA LEU A 52 4.15 -7.57 -6.05
C LEU A 52 4.20 -7.26 -4.56
N LEU A 53 3.75 -6.06 -4.19
CA LEU A 53 3.75 -5.60 -2.81
C LEU A 53 2.34 -5.38 -2.29
N GLU A 54 2.17 -5.57 -0.99
CA GLU A 54 0.96 -5.15 -0.30
C GLU A 54 1.30 -3.97 0.61
N ILE A 55 0.46 -2.95 0.56
CA ILE A 55 0.65 -1.72 1.31
C ILE A 55 -0.64 -1.41 2.05
N MET A 56 -0.52 -1.10 3.34
CA MET A 56 -1.69 -0.67 4.10
C MET A 56 -1.49 0.76 4.55
N TYR A 57 -2.55 1.54 4.44
CA TYR A 57 -2.50 2.95 4.78
C TYR A 57 -3.83 3.42 5.37
N ASN A 58 -3.75 4.54 6.09
CA ASN A 58 -4.93 5.25 6.56
C ASN A 58 -5.10 6.52 5.73
N VAL A 59 -6.34 6.89 5.47
CA VAL A 59 -6.65 8.18 4.86
C VAL A 59 -6.73 9.22 5.98
N ILE A 60 -5.87 10.23 5.92
CA ILE A 60 -5.83 11.30 6.93
C ILE A 60 -6.76 12.44 6.54
N ASN A 61 -6.72 12.83 5.26
CA ASN A 61 -7.63 13.82 4.68
C ASN A 61 -7.68 13.59 3.17
N GLU A 62 -8.36 14.48 2.44
CA GLU A 62 -8.56 14.33 1.00
C GLU A 62 -7.28 14.19 0.19
N GLN A 63 -6.16 14.67 0.71
CA GLN A 63 -4.89 14.69 -0.02
C GLN A 63 -3.79 13.91 0.66
N THR A 64 -4.02 13.37 1.85
CA THR A 64 -2.95 12.79 2.66
C THR A 64 -3.31 11.37 3.08
N VAL A 65 -2.39 10.46 2.85
CA VAL A 65 -2.45 9.09 3.35
C VAL A 65 -1.23 8.82 4.23
N ARG A 66 -1.37 7.90 5.16
CA ARG A 66 -0.28 7.50 6.05
C ARG A 66 -0.08 6.01 5.95
N VAL A 67 1.08 5.62 5.41
CA VAL A 67 1.44 4.21 5.24
C VAL A 67 1.99 3.67 6.55
N PHE A 68 1.46 2.52 6.98
CA PHE A 68 1.92 1.86 8.21
C PHE A 68 2.37 0.42 7.99
N HIS A 69 2.24 -0.10 6.77
CA HIS A 69 2.61 -1.48 6.44
C HIS A 69 2.99 -1.58 4.97
N ALA A 70 4.10 -2.22 4.69
CA ALA A 70 4.52 -2.52 3.32
C ALA A 70 5.38 -3.78 3.34
N MET A 71 5.01 -4.77 2.52
CA MET A 71 5.78 -6.00 2.39
C MET A 71 5.45 -6.69 1.07
N ARG A 72 6.16 -7.75 0.77
CA ARG A 72 5.80 -8.57 -0.37
C ARG A 72 4.41 -9.12 -0.18
N CYS A 73 3.62 -9.11 -1.24
CA CYS A 73 2.23 -9.53 -1.16
C CYS A 73 2.13 -10.99 -0.74
N THR A 74 1.30 -11.26 0.27
CA THR A 74 1.04 -12.62 0.73
C THR A 74 0.17 -13.35 -0.28
N ASN A 75 0.21 -14.69 -0.24
CA ASN A 75 -0.64 -15.49 -1.13
C ASN A 75 -2.11 -15.21 -0.89
N GLU A 76 -2.48 -14.96 0.35
CA GLU A 76 -3.86 -14.66 0.70
C GLU A 76 -4.34 -13.37 0.02
N HIS A 77 -3.53 -12.30 0.09
CA HIS A 77 -3.91 -11.04 -0.53
C HIS A 77 -3.78 -11.07 -2.06
N ARG A 78 -2.85 -11.87 -2.56
CA ARG A 78 -2.70 -12.02 -4.02
C ARG A 78 -3.99 -12.49 -4.68
N LYS A 79 -4.79 -13.26 -3.97
CA LYS A 79 -6.06 -13.76 -4.50
C LYS A 79 -7.03 -12.64 -4.86
N LEU A 80 -6.87 -11.47 -4.26
CA LEU A 80 -7.73 -10.32 -4.58
C LEU A 80 -7.50 -9.80 -5.99
N LEU A 81 -6.37 -10.13 -6.61
CA LEU A 81 -6.07 -9.75 -7.99
C LEU A 81 -6.62 -10.77 -8.99
N GLU A 82 -6.97 -11.95 -8.54
CA GLU A 82 -7.50 -13.01 -9.41
C GLU A 82 -8.98 -12.81 -9.62
N ILE A 83 -9.36 -12.84 -10.86
CA ILE A 83 -10.74 -12.62 -11.24
C ILE A 83 -11.30 -13.87 -11.88
#